data_2318a777fb62c46a42c57290ccd40db4
#
_entry.id   2318a777fb62c46a42c57290ccd40db4
#
_cell.length_a   1.000
_cell.length_b   1.000
_cell.length_c   1.000
_cell.angle_alpha   90.00
_cell.angle_beta   90.00
_cell.angle_gamma   90.00
#
_symmetry.space_group_name_H-M   'P 1'
#
loop_
_entity.id
_entity.type
_entity.pdbx_description
1 polymer ?
#
loop_
_entity_poly.entity_id
_entity_poly.type
_entity_poly.pdbx_seq_one_letter_code
_entity_poly.pdbx_strand_id
1 'polypeptide(L)'
;MLRSLRLFTRVPVRSVRWNSTAGPTLPPLMATLRNDLKTAMRAKDTSRLNVLRALISETNNAAKTASPIQTDIQLLSLIRKRASAAKDAAQQFAEADRPDLKEKEDAQIAVLEEYASQVKTMTVEEVEAVIATEVAAIKESGKKLEIGQVLKALFAPGGALDGKPADRKEVAGLVKKAVSA
;
A
#
# COMPACT_ATOMS: atom_id res chain seq x y z
N MET A 1 -56.05 -52.46 20.95
CA MET A 1 -55.79 -51.15 20.40
C MET A 1 -54.49 -50.64 21.02
N LEU A 2 -53.35 -50.81 20.33
CA LEU A 2 -52.04 -50.38 20.79
C LEU A 2 -51.67 -49.09 20.05
N ARG A 3 -51.62 -47.96 20.76
CA ARG A 3 -51.14 -46.65 20.26
C ARG A 3 -49.62 -46.62 20.39
N SER A 4 -48.94 -46.64 19.24
CA SER A 4 -47.48 -46.44 19.17
C SER A 4 -47.15 -44.94 19.34
N LEU A 5 -46.50 -44.59 20.46
CA LEU A 5 -45.88 -43.26 20.64
C LEU A 5 -44.61 -43.21 19.79
N ARG A 6 -44.58 -42.34 18.78
CA ARG A 6 -43.35 -41.97 18.06
C ARG A 6 -42.59 -40.92 18.89
N LEU A 7 -41.47 -41.31 19.48
CA LEU A 7 -40.50 -40.37 20.06
C LEU A 7 -39.79 -39.65 18.92
N PHE A 8 -40.05 -38.36 18.81
CA PHE A 8 -39.23 -37.47 17.98
C PHE A 8 -37.96 -37.13 18.76
N THR A 9 -36.84 -37.77 18.46
CA THR A 9 -35.53 -37.37 18.93
C THR A 9 -35.12 -36.12 18.20
N ARG A 10 -35.12 -34.96 18.89
CA ARG A 10 -34.52 -33.74 18.40
C ARG A 10 -33.01 -33.89 18.38
N VAL A 11 -32.45 -34.02 17.18
CA VAL A 11 -31.00 -33.95 16.98
C VAL A 11 -30.58 -32.50 17.23
N PRO A 12 -29.65 -32.23 18.19
CA PRO A 12 -29.14 -30.87 18.37
C PRO A 12 -28.29 -30.49 17.14
N VAL A 13 -28.76 -29.54 16.37
CA VAL A 13 -27.96 -28.90 15.31
C VAL A 13 -26.81 -28.17 16.02
N ARG A 14 -25.65 -28.79 16.08
CA ARG A 14 -24.41 -28.09 16.46
C ARG A 14 -24.19 -26.96 15.46
N SER A 15 -24.40 -25.73 15.90
CA SER A 15 -23.97 -24.56 15.16
C SER A 15 -22.44 -24.63 15.04
N VAL A 16 -21.96 -25.06 13.89
CA VAL A 16 -20.55 -24.93 13.53
C VAL A 16 -20.29 -23.43 13.43
N ARG A 17 -19.70 -22.85 14.47
CA ARG A 17 -19.10 -21.54 14.38
C ARG A 17 -17.98 -21.67 13.35
N TRP A 18 -18.22 -21.18 12.15
CA TRP A 18 -17.16 -20.92 11.20
C TRP A 18 -16.26 -19.87 11.85
N ASN A 19 -15.17 -20.37 12.41
CA ASN A 19 -14.08 -19.50 12.83
C ASN A 19 -13.56 -18.89 11.52
N SER A 20 -13.88 -17.64 11.28
CA SER A 20 -13.35 -16.88 10.15
C SER A 20 -11.83 -16.97 10.29
N THR A 21 -11.20 -17.78 9.45
CA THR A 21 -9.77 -17.72 9.19
C THR A 21 -9.38 -16.25 9.11
N ALA A 22 -8.34 -15.87 9.82
CA ALA A 22 -7.85 -14.51 9.92
C ALA A 22 -8.00 -13.80 8.56
N GLY A 23 -8.85 -12.79 8.53
CA GLY A 23 -9.00 -11.97 7.31
C GLY A 23 -7.64 -11.40 6.91
N PRO A 24 -7.45 -10.98 5.66
CA PRO A 24 -6.19 -10.46 5.20
C PRO A 24 -5.66 -9.44 6.20
N THR A 25 -4.43 -9.66 6.67
CA THR A 25 -3.77 -8.77 7.61
C THR A 25 -3.71 -7.38 6.98
N LEU A 26 -4.45 -6.45 7.56
CA LEU A 26 -4.44 -5.06 7.09
C LEU A 26 -3.13 -4.39 7.52
N PRO A 27 -2.60 -3.46 6.71
CA PRO A 27 -1.41 -2.68 7.08
C PRO A 27 -1.58 -2.02 8.45
N PRO A 28 -0.55 -1.96 9.31
CA PRO A 28 -0.59 -1.27 10.60
C PRO A 28 -1.07 0.18 10.49
N LEU A 29 -0.62 0.92 9.47
CA LEU A 29 -1.02 2.30 9.20
C LEU A 29 -2.55 2.44 8.98
N MET A 30 -3.25 1.39 8.54
CA MET A 30 -4.70 1.42 8.38
C MET A 30 -5.45 1.64 9.70
N ALA A 31 -4.91 1.21 10.83
CA ALA A 31 -5.50 1.50 12.13
C ALA A 31 -5.42 3.00 12.46
N THR A 32 -4.29 3.62 12.16
CA THR A 32 -4.08 5.07 12.29
C THR A 32 -5.06 5.84 11.39
N LEU A 33 -5.14 5.49 10.09
CA LEU A 33 -6.07 6.14 9.15
C LEU A 33 -7.52 6.07 9.63
N ARG A 34 -7.95 4.94 10.20
CA ARG A 34 -9.32 4.78 10.74
C ARG A 34 -9.57 5.61 12.01
N ASN A 35 -8.56 5.77 12.86
CA ASN A 35 -8.66 6.61 14.04
C ASN A 35 -8.69 8.09 13.65
N ASP A 36 -7.83 8.49 12.72
CA ASP A 36 -7.76 9.86 12.23
C ASP A 36 -9.04 10.24 11.46
N LEU A 37 -9.67 9.29 10.77
CA LEU A 37 -10.98 9.51 10.17
C LEU A 37 -12.01 9.94 11.21
N LYS A 38 -12.04 9.29 12.39
CA LYS A 38 -12.97 9.66 13.48
C LYS A 38 -12.66 11.06 14.02
N THR A 39 -11.37 11.39 14.13
CA THR A 39 -10.89 12.70 14.61
C THR A 39 -11.24 13.80 13.59
N ALA A 40 -10.98 13.58 12.31
CA ALA A 40 -11.32 14.51 11.23
C ALA A 40 -12.83 14.71 11.10
N MET A 41 -13.66 13.67 11.37
CA MET A 41 -15.11 13.82 11.43
C MET A 41 -15.56 14.76 12.57
N ARG A 42 -14.94 14.66 13.73
CA ARG A 42 -15.24 15.54 14.88
C ARG A 42 -14.77 16.98 14.62
N ALA A 43 -13.61 17.14 13.97
CA ALA A 43 -13.04 18.43 13.60
C ALA A 43 -13.73 19.08 12.38
N LYS A 44 -14.60 18.35 11.65
CA LYS A 44 -15.22 18.76 10.39
C LYS A 44 -14.21 19.16 9.31
N ASP A 45 -13.01 18.55 9.33
CA ASP A 45 -11.96 18.75 8.32
C ASP A 45 -12.33 17.98 7.04
N THR A 46 -12.91 18.68 6.08
CA THR A 46 -13.41 18.10 4.83
C THR A 46 -12.31 17.57 3.94
N SER A 47 -11.15 18.25 3.86
CA SER A 47 -10.01 17.84 3.05
C SER A 47 -9.43 16.52 3.55
N ARG A 48 -9.15 16.44 4.85
CA ARG A 48 -8.67 15.21 5.50
C ARG A 48 -9.68 14.08 5.40
N LEU A 49 -10.98 14.36 5.57
CA LEU A 49 -12.04 13.37 5.43
C LEU A 49 -12.09 12.74 4.03
N ASN A 50 -11.98 13.57 2.98
CA ASN A 50 -12.01 13.09 1.60
C ASN A 50 -10.82 12.16 1.31
N VAL A 51 -9.61 12.56 1.71
CA VAL A 51 -8.39 11.73 1.55
C VAL A 51 -8.52 10.42 2.29
N LEU A 52 -8.88 10.45 3.58
CA LEU A 52 -8.98 9.25 4.41
C LEU A 52 -10.03 8.27 3.91
N ARG A 53 -11.22 8.77 3.53
CA ARG A 53 -12.27 7.93 2.95
C ARG A 53 -11.83 7.28 1.66
N ALA A 54 -11.15 8.02 0.80
CA ALA A 54 -10.65 7.51 -0.46
C ALA A 54 -9.60 6.41 -0.23
N LEU A 55 -8.60 6.63 0.63
CA LEU A 55 -7.56 5.63 0.94
C LEU A 55 -8.15 4.36 1.56
N ILE A 56 -9.06 4.49 2.53
CA ILE A 56 -9.73 3.35 3.17
C ILE A 56 -10.58 2.58 2.15
N SER A 57 -11.31 3.28 1.28
CA SER A 57 -12.12 2.65 0.24
C SER A 57 -11.27 1.87 -0.76
N GLU A 58 -10.17 2.45 -1.24
CA GLU A 58 -9.26 1.80 -2.19
C GLU A 58 -8.57 0.59 -1.55
N THR A 59 -8.13 0.69 -0.31
CA THR A 59 -7.53 -0.44 0.41
C THR A 59 -8.54 -1.58 0.61
N ASN A 60 -9.79 -1.25 0.96
CA ASN A 60 -10.86 -2.24 1.08
C ASN A 60 -11.23 -2.87 -0.28
N ASN A 61 -11.15 -2.10 -1.37
CA ASN A 61 -11.37 -2.62 -2.72
C ASN A 61 -10.21 -3.54 -3.14
N ALA A 62 -8.96 -3.14 -2.89
CA ALA A 62 -7.79 -3.96 -3.14
C ALA A 62 -7.83 -5.30 -2.38
N ALA A 63 -8.37 -5.31 -1.15
CA ALA A 63 -8.53 -6.54 -0.35
C ALA A 63 -9.45 -7.59 -1.01
N LYS A 64 -10.30 -7.17 -1.95
CA LYS A 64 -11.19 -8.06 -2.72
C LYS A 64 -10.59 -8.53 -4.04
N THR A 65 -9.41 -8.05 -4.40
CA THR A 65 -8.68 -8.40 -5.63
C THR A 65 -7.63 -9.48 -5.36
N ALA A 66 -6.99 -9.97 -6.43
CA ALA A 66 -5.90 -10.92 -6.34
C ALA A 66 -4.61 -10.34 -5.69
N SER A 67 -4.53 -9.01 -5.55
CA SER A 67 -3.36 -8.30 -5.01
C SER A 67 -3.77 -7.40 -3.84
N PRO A 68 -4.10 -7.96 -2.67
CA PRO A 68 -4.49 -7.19 -1.50
C PRO A 68 -3.33 -6.35 -0.96
N ILE A 69 -3.64 -5.17 -0.45
CA ILE A 69 -2.67 -4.31 0.25
C ILE A 69 -2.55 -4.82 1.69
N GLN A 70 -1.41 -5.42 2.03
CA GLN A 70 -1.13 -6.04 3.33
C GLN A 70 -0.02 -5.35 4.11
N THR A 71 0.83 -4.57 3.44
CA THR A 71 1.97 -3.90 4.04
C THR A 71 1.86 -2.38 3.93
N ASP A 72 2.49 -1.67 4.88
CA ASP A 72 2.54 -0.20 4.86
C ASP A 72 3.25 0.34 3.61
N ILE A 73 4.20 -0.41 3.04
CA ILE A 73 4.88 -0.02 1.79
C ILE A 73 3.92 -0.05 0.59
N GLN A 74 3.07 -1.08 0.51
CA GLN A 74 2.06 -1.14 -0.53
C GLN A 74 1.04 -0.01 -0.37
N LEU A 75 0.68 0.31 0.87
CA LEU A 75 -0.18 1.45 1.18
C LEU A 75 0.51 2.78 0.84
N LEU A 76 1.81 2.92 1.11
CA LEU A 76 2.60 4.08 0.71
C LEU A 76 2.61 4.27 -0.82
N SER A 77 2.77 3.19 -1.58
CA SER A 77 2.69 3.25 -3.05
C SER A 77 1.32 3.75 -3.54
N LEU A 78 0.23 3.36 -2.86
CA LEU A 78 -1.11 3.87 -3.14
C LEU A 78 -1.21 5.37 -2.80
N ILE A 79 -0.71 5.80 -1.64
CA ILE A 79 -0.70 7.21 -1.21
C ILE A 79 0.09 8.07 -2.21
N ARG A 80 1.30 7.64 -2.60
CA ARG A 80 2.13 8.34 -3.59
C ARG A 80 1.46 8.44 -4.96
N LYS A 81 0.79 7.37 -5.41
CA LYS A 81 0.02 7.38 -6.66
C LYS A 81 -1.10 8.41 -6.61
N ARG A 82 -1.80 8.50 -5.49
CA ARG A 82 -2.85 9.49 -5.26
C ARG A 82 -2.29 10.91 -5.21
N ALA A 83 -1.18 11.11 -4.51
CA ALA A 83 -0.51 12.42 -4.44
C ALA A 83 -0.05 12.90 -5.83
N SER A 84 0.49 11.99 -6.66
CA SER A 84 0.85 12.31 -8.04
C SER A 84 -0.37 12.75 -8.85
N ALA A 85 -1.46 11.98 -8.80
CA ALA A 85 -2.70 12.32 -9.52
C ALA A 85 -3.30 13.66 -9.05
N ALA A 86 -3.25 13.96 -7.74
CA ALA A 86 -3.69 15.23 -7.19
C ALA A 86 -2.79 16.41 -7.65
N LYS A 87 -1.47 16.20 -7.75
CA LYS A 87 -0.53 17.18 -8.30
C LYS A 87 -0.83 17.48 -9.77
N ASP A 88 -1.07 16.44 -10.57
CA ASP A 88 -1.43 16.60 -11.98
C ASP A 88 -2.77 17.35 -12.12
N ALA A 89 -3.75 17.06 -11.26
CA ALA A 89 -5.02 17.78 -11.24
C ALA A 89 -4.85 19.25 -10.81
N ALA A 90 -4.04 19.53 -9.77
CA ALA A 90 -3.75 20.89 -9.32
C ALA A 90 -3.08 21.73 -10.42
N GLN A 91 -2.19 21.12 -11.22
CA GLN A 91 -1.58 21.77 -12.38
C GLN A 91 -2.63 22.08 -13.45
N GLN A 92 -3.51 21.13 -13.79
CA GLN A 92 -4.59 21.37 -14.76
C GLN A 92 -5.54 22.47 -14.31
N PHE A 93 -5.86 22.53 -13.01
CA PHE A 93 -6.69 23.62 -12.46
C PHE A 93 -5.97 24.98 -12.50
N ALA A 94 -4.64 25.00 -12.32
CA ALA A 94 -3.86 26.21 -12.49
C ALA A 94 -3.87 26.71 -13.96
N GLU A 95 -3.72 25.80 -14.92
CA GLU A 95 -3.79 26.10 -16.35
C GLU A 95 -5.19 26.55 -16.81
N ALA A 96 -6.23 26.04 -16.14
CA ALA A 96 -7.63 26.43 -16.39
C ALA A 96 -8.09 27.69 -15.63
N ASP A 97 -7.17 28.40 -14.98
CA ASP A 97 -7.45 29.59 -14.16
C ASP A 97 -8.53 29.36 -13.07
N ARG A 98 -8.45 28.18 -12.40
CA ARG A 98 -9.36 27.76 -11.33
C ARG A 98 -8.63 27.63 -10.00
N PRO A 99 -8.23 28.76 -9.37
CA PRO A 99 -7.49 28.72 -8.10
C PRO A 99 -8.28 28.09 -6.95
N ASP A 100 -9.62 28.18 -6.97
CA ASP A 100 -10.52 27.59 -6.00
C ASP A 100 -10.44 26.06 -5.94
N LEU A 101 -10.23 25.40 -7.09
CA LEU A 101 -10.08 23.95 -7.17
C LEU A 101 -8.64 23.54 -6.88
N LYS A 102 -7.66 24.33 -7.35
CA LYS A 102 -6.25 24.08 -7.06
C LYS A 102 -5.99 24.08 -5.55
N GLU A 103 -6.50 25.05 -4.80
CA GLU A 103 -6.32 25.13 -3.34
C GLU A 103 -6.87 23.87 -2.63
N LYS A 104 -7.98 23.34 -3.11
CA LYS A 104 -8.55 22.08 -2.56
C LYS A 104 -7.64 20.88 -2.82
N GLU A 105 -7.08 20.78 -4.01
CA GLU A 105 -6.13 19.69 -4.33
C GLU A 105 -4.82 19.86 -3.54
N ASP A 106 -4.29 21.09 -3.43
CA ASP A 106 -3.10 21.36 -2.62
C ASP A 106 -3.30 20.96 -1.15
N ALA A 107 -4.48 21.22 -0.58
CA ALA A 107 -4.83 20.77 0.77
C ALA A 107 -4.89 19.24 0.87
N GLN A 108 -5.38 18.54 -0.15
CA GLN A 108 -5.37 17.07 -0.16
C GLN A 108 -3.96 16.50 -0.32
N ILE A 109 -3.12 17.14 -1.16
CA ILE A 109 -1.71 16.76 -1.34
C ILE A 109 -0.96 16.85 -0.01
N ALA A 110 -1.13 17.95 0.75
CA ALA A 110 -0.49 18.11 2.06
C ALA A 110 -0.85 16.98 3.02
N VAL A 111 -2.12 16.57 3.08
CA VAL A 111 -2.58 15.45 3.90
C VAL A 111 -1.98 14.13 3.42
N LEU A 112 -1.90 13.88 2.11
CA LEU A 112 -1.30 12.66 1.55
C LEU A 112 0.19 12.58 1.86
N GLU A 113 0.93 13.69 1.76
CA GLU A 113 2.35 13.76 2.08
C GLU A 113 2.61 13.55 3.59
N GLU A 114 1.73 14.08 4.46
CA GLU A 114 1.78 13.81 5.90
C GLU A 114 1.71 12.30 6.19
N TYR A 115 0.77 11.57 5.58
CA TYR A 115 0.69 10.11 5.77
C TYR A 115 1.82 9.35 5.09
N ALA A 116 2.32 9.83 3.96
CA ALA A 116 3.47 9.22 3.30
C ALA A 116 4.72 9.29 4.17
N SER A 117 4.93 10.37 4.90
CA SER A 117 6.09 10.56 5.78
C SER A 117 6.06 9.69 7.05
N GLN A 118 4.88 9.19 7.45
CA GLN A 118 4.75 8.30 8.60
C GLN A 118 5.29 6.88 8.32
N VAL A 119 5.39 6.50 7.06
CA VAL A 119 5.93 5.18 6.67
C VAL A 119 7.44 5.25 6.62
N LYS A 120 8.10 4.52 7.52
CA LYS A 120 9.57 4.40 7.48
C LYS A 120 9.98 3.62 6.24
N THR A 121 10.70 4.28 5.34
CA THR A 121 11.33 3.66 4.18
C THR A 121 12.85 3.75 4.32
N MET A 122 13.56 2.88 3.59
CA MET A 122 15.00 3.02 3.45
C MET A 122 15.34 4.35 2.77
N THR A 123 16.44 4.96 3.17
CA THR A 123 16.94 6.17 2.52
C THR A 123 17.44 5.85 1.11
N VAL A 124 17.45 6.85 0.23
CA VAL A 124 17.97 6.70 -1.14
C VAL A 124 19.42 6.20 -1.13
N GLU A 125 20.24 6.73 -0.21
CA GLU A 125 21.64 6.35 -0.05
C GLU A 125 21.82 4.89 0.35
N GLU A 126 21.01 4.39 1.28
CA GLU A 126 21.01 2.98 1.67
C GLU A 126 20.59 2.06 0.52
N VAL A 127 19.59 2.48 -0.26
CA VAL A 127 19.14 1.74 -1.43
C VAL A 127 20.22 1.72 -2.52
N GLU A 128 20.86 2.87 -2.79
CA GLU A 128 21.96 2.98 -3.78
C GLU A 128 23.15 2.11 -3.38
N ALA A 129 23.53 2.09 -2.11
CA ALA A 129 24.61 1.22 -1.62
C ALA A 129 24.29 -0.27 -1.85
N VAL A 130 23.07 -0.70 -1.57
CA VAL A 130 22.62 -2.07 -1.82
C VAL A 130 22.61 -2.39 -3.32
N ILE A 131 22.14 -1.47 -4.16
CA ILE A 131 22.16 -1.64 -5.63
C ILE A 131 23.58 -1.76 -6.15
N ALA A 132 24.50 -0.90 -5.69
CA ALA A 132 25.91 -0.94 -6.10
C ALA A 132 26.56 -2.26 -5.79
N THR A 133 26.31 -2.81 -4.60
CA THR A 133 26.82 -4.13 -4.18
C THR A 133 26.30 -5.25 -5.08
N GLU A 134 25.01 -5.24 -5.39
CA GLU A 134 24.38 -6.28 -6.23
C GLU A 134 24.83 -6.17 -7.69
N VAL A 135 24.97 -4.96 -8.22
CA VAL A 135 25.51 -4.71 -9.57
C VAL A 135 26.94 -5.20 -9.68
N ALA A 136 27.79 -4.97 -8.66
CA ALA A 136 29.17 -5.48 -8.62
C ALA A 136 29.18 -7.02 -8.63
N ALA A 137 28.37 -7.67 -7.81
CA ALA A 137 28.28 -9.13 -7.75
C ALA A 137 27.82 -9.74 -9.09
N ILE A 138 26.86 -9.10 -9.78
CA ILE A 138 26.41 -9.55 -11.11
C ILE A 138 27.51 -9.37 -12.16
N LYS A 139 28.24 -8.25 -12.13
CA LYS A 139 29.41 -8.02 -13.03
C LYS A 139 30.50 -9.08 -12.83
N GLU A 140 30.83 -9.40 -11.58
CA GLU A 140 31.81 -10.44 -11.25
C GLU A 140 31.38 -11.84 -11.72
N SER A 141 30.08 -12.13 -11.70
CA SER A 141 29.54 -13.41 -12.17
C SER A 141 29.52 -13.55 -13.70
N GLY A 142 29.96 -12.55 -14.47
CA GLY A 142 29.99 -12.56 -15.93
C GLY A 142 28.63 -12.55 -16.62
N LYS A 143 27.57 -12.30 -15.87
CA LYS A 143 26.20 -12.20 -16.42
C LYS A 143 25.98 -10.84 -17.05
N LYS A 144 25.10 -10.79 -18.09
CA LYS A 144 24.68 -9.50 -18.66
C LYS A 144 23.99 -8.66 -17.60
N LEU A 145 24.40 -7.40 -17.50
CA LEU A 145 23.83 -6.44 -16.60
C LEU A 145 22.51 -5.90 -17.19
N GLU A 146 21.41 -6.57 -16.87
CA GLU A 146 20.06 -6.19 -17.29
C GLU A 146 19.26 -5.69 -16.08
N ILE A 147 18.49 -4.62 -16.27
CA ILE A 147 17.64 -4.02 -15.21
C ILE A 147 16.73 -5.08 -14.56
N GLY A 148 16.14 -5.96 -15.38
CA GLY A 148 15.25 -7.00 -14.90
C GLY A 148 15.95 -8.06 -14.04
N GLN A 149 17.21 -8.40 -14.35
CA GLN A 149 18.01 -9.35 -13.56
C GLN A 149 18.41 -8.76 -12.22
N VAL A 150 18.87 -7.52 -12.20
CA VAL A 150 19.21 -6.79 -10.96
C VAL A 150 17.98 -6.68 -10.05
N LEU A 151 16.84 -6.25 -10.59
CA LEU A 151 15.60 -6.17 -9.80
C LEU A 151 15.15 -7.52 -9.27
N LYS A 152 15.27 -8.57 -10.09
CA LYS A 152 14.93 -9.93 -9.66
C LYS A 152 15.85 -10.41 -8.53
N ALA A 153 17.15 -10.15 -8.61
CA ALA A 153 18.11 -10.52 -7.58
C ALA A 153 17.85 -9.76 -6.26
N LEU A 154 17.59 -8.45 -6.33
CA LEU A 154 17.30 -7.62 -5.16
C LEU A 154 16.04 -8.05 -4.40
N PHE A 155 14.98 -8.41 -5.10
CA PHE A 155 13.66 -8.76 -4.51
C PHE A 155 13.37 -10.26 -4.49
N ALA A 156 14.32 -11.12 -4.89
CA ALA A 156 14.19 -12.57 -4.75
C ALA A 156 14.11 -12.96 -3.27
N PRO A 157 13.52 -14.12 -2.93
CA PRO A 157 13.60 -14.66 -1.58
C PRO A 157 15.07 -14.79 -1.13
N GLY A 158 15.43 -14.08 -0.05
CA GLY A 158 16.81 -13.96 0.42
C GLY A 158 17.65 -12.90 -0.29
N GLY A 159 17.10 -12.12 -1.20
CA GLY A 159 17.77 -10.99 -1.84
C GLY A 159 18.00 -9.81 -0.88
N ALA A 160 18.88 -8.89 -1.27
CA ALA A 160 19.33 -7.81 -0.40
C ALA A 160 18.22 -6.84 0.04
N LEU A 161 17.12 -6.75 -0.72
CA LEU A 161 15.92 -5.93 -0.40
C LEU A 161 14.69 -6.78 -0.04
N ASP A 162 14.84 -8.10 0.10
CA ASP A 162 13.73 -8.96 0.50
C ASP A 162 13.25 -8.59 1.91
N GLY A 163 11.94 -8.30 2.06
CA GLY A 163 11.33 -7.90 3.33
C GLY A 163 11.74 -6.51 3.86
N LYS A 164 12.63 -5.79 3.18
CA LYS A 164 13.03 -4.45 3.60
C LYS A 164 12.05 -3.37 3.11
N PRO A 165 11.90 -2.25 3.83
CA PRO A 165 10.97 -1.18 3.49
C PRO A 165 11.51 -0.30 2.35
N ALA A 166 11.63 -0.87 1.14
CA ALA A 166 12.06 -0.18 -0.08
C ALA A 166 10.92 -0.07 -1.09
N ASP A 167 10.72 1.12 -1.66
CA ASP A 167 9.73 1.31 -2.72
C ASP A 167 10.26 0.76 -4.04
N ARG A 168 9.57 -0.22 -4.60
CA ARG A 168 9.96 -0.88 -5.87
C ARG A 168 10.12 0.09 -7.04
N LYS A 169 9.33 1.17 -7.09
CA LYS A 169 9.43 2.18 -8.15
C LYS A 169 10.70 3.00 -8.02
N GLU A 170 11.03 3.45 -6.81
CA GLU A 170 12.27 4.17 -6.53
C GLU A 170 13.49 3.29 -6.84
N VAL A 171 13.49 2.05 -6.35
CA VAL A 171 14.55 1.07 -6.63
C VAL A 171 14.71 0.85 -8.13
N ALA A 172 13.62 0.68 -8.89
CA ALA A 172 13.68 0.50 -10.33
C ALA A 172 14.28 1.72 -11.05
N GLY A 173 13.95 2.93 -10.60
CA GLY A 173 14.55 4.18 -11.11
C GLY A 173 16.06 4.25 -10.84
N LEU A 174 16.50 3.90 -9.64
CA LEU A 174 17.91 3.89 -9.24
C LEU A 174 18.69 2.80 -9.97
N VAL A 175 18.14 1.59 -10.10
CA VAL A 175 18.74 0.49 -10.89
C VAL A 175 18.90 0.90 -12.34
N LYS A 176 17.90 1.56 -12.95
CA LYS A 176 18.02 2.06 -14.32
C LYS A 176 19.18 3.04 -14.46
N LYS A 177 19.35 3.97 -13.51
CA LYS A 177 20.50 4.90 -13.49
C LYS A 177 21.83 4.15 -13.35
N ALA A 178 21.91 3.18 -12.41
CA ALA A 178 23.13 2.43 -12.13
C ALA A 178 23.55 1.49 -13.28
N VAL A 179 22.61 0.98 -14.08
CA VAL A 179 22.89 0.12 -15.24
C VAL A 179 23.26 0.94 -16.47
N SER A 180 22.74 2.19 -16.57
CA SER A 180 23.04 3.10 -17.71
C SER A 180 24.32 3.93 -17.52
N ALA A 181 24.89 3.93 -16.32
CA ALA A 181 26.18 4.56 -16.00
C ALA A 181 27.34 3.58 -16.23
#